data_8a531e12ba1db60db33c9a742ee34bec
#
_entry.id   8a531e12ba1db60db33c9a742ee34bec
#
_cell.length_a   1.000
_cell.length_b   1.000
_cell.length_c   1.000
_cell.angle_alpha   90.00
_cell.angle_beta   90.00
_cell.angle_gamma   90.00
#
_symmetry.space_group_name_H-M   'P 1'
#
loop_
_entity.id
_entity.type
_entity.pdbx_description
1 polymer ?
#
loop_
_entity_poly.entity_id
_entity_poly.type
_entity_poly.pdbx_seq_one_letter_code
_entity_poly.pdbx_strand_id
1 'polypeptide(L)'
;MALRRGSPELIAAARGDSPCDLLITSGRVFLPATREWLATELAISGGFIAGFGRREALETIDVGGAALTPGFIDAHMHLESTKLWVDEFVRTVLPKGTTAVAADPHEIANVFGLSGVAALAEAARALPFTFGICASSCVPASPFESSAAELTAADITSLLDEHGAIGLAEVMDFPGVVRGDPEVLAKVAAAGEKRVDGHAPGLSGPALDAYLAAGIESDHECSSYEEAEEKRRKGMWVFLRQGSAARNLPKLVRTVLEHGTERLALCTDDREPDSLLTDGHVNDCARLAVRHGVRLEDALVLATSNPAQYHN
;
A
#
# COMPACT_ATOMS: atom_id res chain seq x y z
N MET A 1 -7.25 8.00 -25.94
CA MET A 1 -6.68 6.66 -25.77
C MET A 1 -5.54 6.81 -24.78
N ALA A 2 -5.58 6.11 -23.65
CA ALA A 2 -4.49 6.22 -22.66
C ALA A 2 -3.17 5.73 -23.28
N LEU A 3 -2.08 6.49 -23.09
CA LEU A 3 -0.75 6.08 -23.54
C LEU A 3 -0.34 4.82 -22.75
N ARG A 4 0.49 3.99 -23.37
CA ARG A 4 1.05 2.79 -22.74
C ARG A 4 2.56 2.95 -22.61
N ARG A 5 3.18 2.29 -21.64
CA ARG A 5 4.64 2.13 -21.59
C ARG A 5 5.14 1.62 -22.95
N GLY A 6 6.17 2.29 -23.50
CA GLY A 6 6.75 1.93 -24.80
C GLY A 6 5.94 2.38 -26.01
N SER A 7 4.87 3.16 -25.87
CA SER A 7 4.16 3.72 -27.01
C SER A 7 5.03 4.75 -27.75
N PRO A 8 4.96 4.83 -29.09
CA PRO A 8 5.70 5.81 -29.88
C PRO A 8 5.45 7.25 -29.43
N GLU A 9 4.21 7.58 -29.04
CA GLU A 9 3.79 8.91 -28.59
C GLU A 9 4.48 9.29 -27.28
N LEU A 10 4.54 8.38 -26.30
CA LEU A 10 5.25 8.61 -25.03
C LEU A 10 6.76 8.79 -25.27
N ILE A 11 7.34 7.99 -26.17
CA ILE A 11 8.75 8.09 -26.55
C ILE A 11 9.03 9.44 -27.21
N ALA A 12 8.16 9.89 -28.13
CA ALA A 12 8.31 11.19 -28.79
C ALA A 12 8.24 12.37 -27.79
N ALA A 13 7.27 12.34 -26.87
CA ALA A 13 7.19 13.33 -25.80
C ALA A 13 8.42 13.31 -24.87
N ALA A 14 8.91 12.12 -24.52
CA ALA A 14 10.10 11.97 -23.69
C ALA A 14 11.39 12.51 -24.35
N ARG A 15 11.51 12.38 -25.68
CA ARG A 15 12.63 12.99 -26.45
C ARG A 15 12.45 14.49 -26.69
N GLY A 16 11.24 15.02 -26.55
CA GLY A 16 10.90 16.40 -26.89
C GLY A 16 10.57 16.61 -28.36
N ASP A 17 10.25 15.58 -29.11
CA ASP A 17 9.82 15.63 -30.52
C ASP A 17 8.35 16.05 -30.66
N SER A 18 7.57 15.92 -29.57
CA SER A 18 6.19 16.40 -29.45
C SER A 18 5.96 17.00 -28.06
N PRO A 19 5.01 17.95 -27.92
CA PRO A 19 4.66 18.48 -26.62
C PRO A 19 4.19 17.38 -25.67
N CYS A 20 4.56 17.49 -24.38
CA CYS A 20 3.96 16.70 -23.31
C CYS A 20 2.62 17.31 -22.88
N ASP A 21 1.81 16.55 -22.14
CA ASP A 21 0.52 17.04 -21.68
C ASP A 21 0.70 18.11 -20.60
N LEU A 22 1.65 17.92 -19.69
CA LEU A 22 1.87 18.80 -18.54
C LEU A 22 3.37 18.95 -18.25
N LEU A 23 3.79 20.19 -17.99
CA LEU A 23 5.11 20.50 -17.43
C LEU A 23 4.94 21.14 -16.06
N ILE A 24 5.55 20.55 -15.05
CA ILE A 24 5.62 21.13 -13.70
C ILE A 24 6.96 21.85 -13.55
N THR A 25 6.90 23.15 -13.24
CA THR A 25 8.08 24.02 -13.18
C THR A 25 8.32 24.60 -11.79
N SER A 26 9.49 25.17 -11.57
CA SER A 26 9.88 25.86 -10.34
C SER A 26 9.81 24.99 -9.09
N GLY A 27 10.00 23.67 -9.21
CA GLY A 27 9.96 22.73 -8.09
C GLY A 27 11.29 22.06 -7.79
N ARG A 28 11.34 21.36 -6.67
CA ARG A 28 12.39 20.38 -6.35
C ARG A 28 11.77 19.00 -6.32
N VAL A 29 12.22 18.13 -7.22
CA VAL A 29 11.68 16.76 -7.37
C VAL A 29 12.47 15.80 -6.49
N PHE A 30 11.79 15.05 -5.66
CA PHE A 30 12.34 13.95 -4.90
C PHE A 30 12.53 12.72 -5.79
N LEU A 31 13.71 12.13 -5.79
CA LEU A 31 14.07 10.92 -6.51
C LEU A 31 14.18 9.76 -5.52
N PRO A 32 13.15 8.89 -5.38
CA PRO A 32 13.15 7.83 -4.36
C PRO A 32 14.31 6.84 -4.50
N ALA A 33 14.73 6.54 -5.73
CA ALA A 33 15.79 5.57 -6.01
C ALA A 33 17.16 5.99 -5.48
N THR A 34 17.48 7.30 -5.52
CA THR A 34 18.75 7.85 -5.08
C THR A 34 18.65 8.66 -3.79
N ARG A 35 17.42 8.92 -3.33
CA ARG A 35 17.10 9.79 -2.17
C ARG A 35 17.58 11.22 -2.32
N GLU A 36 17.66 11.70 -3.56
CA GLU A 36 18.11 13.05 -3.89
C GLU A 36 16.94 13.97 -4.20
N TRP A 37 17.18 15.26 -4.00
CA TRP A 37 16.30 16.34 -4.42
C TRP A 37 16.91 17.05 -5.62
N LEU A 38 16.23 16.99 -6.75
CA LEU A 38 16.67 17.61 -7.99
C LEU A 38 15.85 18.86 -8.28
N ALA A 39 16.50 20.02 -8.38
CA ALA A 39 15.87 21.24 -8.89
C ALA A 39 15.75 21.13 -10.41
N THR A 40 14.57 20.75 -10.89
CA THR A 40 14.31 20.50 -12.30
C THR A 40 12.81 20.65 -12.60
N GLU A 41 12.48 20.74 -13.88
CA GLU A 41 11.11 20.63 -14.38
C GLU A 41 10.76 19.15 -14.59
N LEU A 42 9.49 18.82 -14.40
CA LEU A 42 8.96 17.46 -14.54
C LEU A 42 7.94 17.42 -15.67
N ALA A 43 8.25 16.67 -16.73
CA ALA A 43 7.38 16.48 -17.88
C ALA A 43 6.53 15.24 -17.73
N ILE A 44 5.21 15.37 -17.99
CA ILE A 44 4.22 14.28 -17.88
C ILE A 44 3.50 14.16 -19.22
N SER A 45 3.29 12.93 -19.68
CA SER A 45 2.53 12.62 -20.87
C SER A 45 1.77 11.31 -20.70
N GLY A 46 0.46 11.33 -20.97
CA GLY A 46 -0.43 10.16 -20.87
C GLY A 46 -0.48 9.51 -19.49
N GLY A 47 -0.26 10.30 -18.43
CA GLY A 47 -0.19 9.80 -17.05
C GLY A 47 1.17 9.21 -16.63
N PHE A 48 2.20 9.31 -17.49
CA PHE A 48 3.55 8.86 -17.20
C PHE A 48 4.51 10.04 -17.04
N ILE A 49 5.52 9.89 -16.19
CA ILE A 49 6.68 10.80 -16.18
C ILE A 49 7.44 10.57 -17.49
N ALA A 50 7.39 11.56 -18.38
CA ALA A 50 8.09 11.54 -19.66
C ALA A 50 9.57 11.86 -19.49
N GLY A 51 9.95 12.69 -18.50
CA GLY A 51 11.35 13.02 -18.22
C GLY A 51 11.52 14.25 -17.34
N PHE A 52 12.78 14.57 -17.10
CA PHE A 52 13.21 15.78 -16.38
C PHE A 52 13.73 16.84 -17.36
N GLY A 53 13.66 18.12 -16.94
CA GLY A 53 14.09 19.28 -17.70
C GLY A 53 13.00 19.79 -18.64
N ARG A 54 13.28 20.98 -19.21
CA ARG A 54 12.33 21.75 -20.01
C ARG A 54 11.88 21.00 -21.26
N ARG A 55 10.57 21.01 -21.49
CA ARG A 55 9.90 20.46 -22.67
C ARG A 55 8.82 21.44 -23.12
N GLU A 56 8.40 21.37 -24.38
CA GLU A 56 7.12 21.94 -24.78
C GLU A 56 6.00 21.15 -24.14
N ALA A 57 4.96 21.82 -23.66
CA ALA A 57 3.82 21.22 -22.99
C ALA A 57 2.53 21.92 -23.36
N LEU A 58 1.42 21.18 -23.35
CA LEU A 58 0.08 21.72 -23.55
C LEU A 58 -0.38 22.54 -22.35
N GLU A 59 0.04 22.14 -21.15
CA GLU A 59 -0.24 22.81 -19.89
C GLU A 59 1.04 22.96 -19.06
N THR A 60 1.15 24.04 -18.30
CA THR A 60 2.27 24.28 -17.39
C THR A 60 1.74 24.71 -16.02
N ILE A 61 2.27 24.06 -14.97
CA ILE A 61 1.97 24.40 -13.58
C ILE A 61 3.28 24.88 -12.93
N ASP A 62 3.30 26.15 -12.49
CA ASP A 62 4.36 26.67 -11.65
C ASP A 62 4.05 26.39 -10.17
N VAL A 63 4.91 25.62 -9.53
CA VAL A 63 4.74 25.24 -8.11
C VAL A 63 5.47 26.16 -7.15
N GLY A 64 6.10 27.24 -7.61
CA GLY A 64 6.62 28.32 -6.77
C GLY A 64 7.68 27.88 -5.77
N GLY A 65 8.55 26.92 -6.09
CA GLY A 65 9.58 26.40 -5.20
C GLY A 65 9.15 25.22 -4.34
N ALA A 66 7.95 24.70 -4.51
CA ALA A 66 7.47 23.56 -3.72
C ALA A 66 8.29 22.28 -3.96
N ALA A 67 8.29 21.41 -2.96
CA ALA A 67 8.82 20.07 -3.07
C ALA A 67 7.81 19.16 -3.78
N LEU A 68 8.26 18.43 -4.79
CA LEU A 68 7.48 17.45 -5.52
C LEU A 68 7.91 16.04 -5.10
N THR A 69 6.99 15.23 -4.65
CA THR A 69 7.21 13.83 -4.29
C THR A 69 6.23 12.94 -5.06
N PRO A 70 6.51 11.65 -5.24
CA PRO A 70 5.45 10.71 -5.57
C PRO A 70 4.32 10.81 -4.54
N GLY A 71 3.08 10.50 -4.94
CA GLY A 71 1.97 10.41 -3.99
C GLY A 71 2.21 9.30 -2.96
N PHE A 72 1.71 9.50 -1.75
CA PHE A 72 1.82 8.50 -0.71
C PHE A 72 0.93 7.30 -1.00
N ILE A 73 1.42 6.14 -0.62
CA ILE A 73 0.73 4.85 -0.75
C ILE A 73 0.62 4.25 0.65
N ASP A 74 -0.58 3.90 1.07
CA ASP A 74 -0.78 3.10 2.26
C ASP A 74 -0.56 1.62 1.92
N ALA A 75 0.39 0.98 2.60
CA ALA A 75 0.75 -0.39 2.30
C ALA A 75 -0.30 -1.41 2.76
N HIS A 76 -1.16 -1.05 3.73
CA HIS A 76 -2.22 -1.90 4.26
C HIS A 76 -3.21 -1.07 5.08
N MET A 77 -4.50 -1.17 4.77
CA MET A 77 -5.55 -0.50 5.54
C MET A 77 -6.92 -1.16 5.35
N HIS A 78 -7.83 -0.85 6.29
CA HIS A 78 -9.26 -1.21 6.22
C HIS A 78 -10.09 0.05 6.00
N LEU A 79 -10.79 0.11 4.86
CA LEU A 79 -11.63 1.28 4.55
C LEU A 79 -12.76 1.44 5.56
N GLU A 80 -13.32 0.33 5.99
CA GLU A 80 -14.48 0.25 6.88
C GLU A 80 -14.20 0.87 8.25
N SER A 81 -12.98 0.74 8.76
CA SER A 81 -12.52 1.37 10.01
C SER A 81 -12.59 2.89 9.94
N THR A 82 -12.49 3.47 8.75
CA THR A 82 -12.65 4.91 8.55
C THR A 82 -14.09 5.38 8.66
N LYS A 83 -15.08 4.47 8.59
CA LYS A 83 -16.52 4.74 8.56
C LYS A 83 -16.95 5.66 7.41
N LEU A 84 -16.09 5.78 6.38
CA LEU A 84 -16.31 6.58 5.18
C LEU A 84 -16.50 5.65 3.99
N TRP A 85 -17.34 6.07 3.04
CA TRP A 85 -17.40 5.42 1.75
C TRP A 85 -16.23 5.90 0.87
N VAL A 86 -15.95 5.20 -0.20
CA VAL A 86 -14.76 5.41 -1.05
C VAL A 86 -14.53 6.87 -1.49
N ASP A 87 -15.60 7.59 -1.85
CA ASP A 87 -15.51 8.99 -2.33
C ASP A 87 -15.19 9.96 -1.20
N GLU A 88 -15.82 9.82 -0.03
CA GLU A 88 -15.53 10.64 1.14
C GLU A 88 -14.15 10.33 1.73
N PHE A 89 -13.73 9.07 1.67
CA PHE A 89 -12.36 8.71 2.03
C PHE A 89 -11.35 9.44 1.13
N VAL A 90 -11.52 9.36 -0.20
CA VAL A 90 -10.63 10.04 -1.15
C VAL A 90 -10.61 11.54 -0.91
N ARG A 91 -11.76 12.19 -0.72
CA ARG A 91 -11.85 13.63 -0.39
C ARG A 91 -11.07 13.99 0.87
N THR A 92 -10.99 13.07 1.83
CA THR A 92 -10.31 13.28 3.10
C THR A 92 -8.80 13.12 2.99
N VAL A 93 -8.31 12.10 2.24
CA VAL A 93 -6.88 11.72 2.25
C VAL A 93 -6.09 12.28 1.07
N LEU A 94 -6.73 12.52 -0.07
CA LEU A 94 -6.05 13.04 -1.26
C LEU A 94 -5.40 14.43 -1.02
N PRO A 95 -6.06 15.40 -0.35
CA PRO A 95 -5.42 16.67 0.01
C PRO A 95 -4.25 16.54 0.98
N LYS A 96 -4.10 15.38 1.63
CA LYS A 96 -3.00 15.05 2.54
C LYS A 96 -1.85 14.31 1.86
N GLY A 97 -1.97 14.12 0.54
CA GLY A 97 -0.94 13.53 -0.31
C GLY A 97 -1.03 12.02 -0.52
N THR A 98 -2.01 11.33 0.06
CA THR A 98 -2.23 9.90 -0.24
C THR A 98 -2.97 9.77 -1.56
N THR A 99 -2.40 9.02 -2.50
CA THR A 99 -2.93 8.80 -3.86
C THR A 99 -3.26 7.35 -4.16
N ALA A 100 -2.80 6.44 -3.29
CA ALA A 100 -3.07 5.01 -3.41
C ALA A 100 -3.14 4.34 -2.04
N VAL A 101 -3.89 3.23 -1.99
CA VAL A 101 -3.96 2.34 -0.82
C VAL A 101 -4.02 0.88 -1.27
N ALA A 102 -3.46 -0.03 -0.48
CA ALA A 102 -3.78 -1.44 -0.50
C ALA A 102 -4.83 -1.70 0.59
N ALA A 103 -6.06 -1.98 0.17
CA ALA A 103 -7.20 -2.12 1.06
C ALA A 103 -7.63 -3.58 1.19
N ASP A 104 -7.72 -4.07 2.42
CA ASP A 104 -8.38 -5.34 2.74
C ASP A 104 -9.82 -5.07 3.21
N PRO A 105 -10.84 -5.36 2.39
CA PRO A 105 -12.23 -5.11 2.72
C PRO A 105 -12.86 -6.30 3.45
N HIS A 106 -12.22 -6.86 4.48
CA HIS A 106 -12.71 -8.07 5.13
C HIS A 106 -13.97 -7.85 5.96
N GLU A 107 -14.24 -6.65 6.47
CA GLU A 107 -15.45 -6.38 7.23
C GLU A 107 -16.69 -6.35 6.31
N ILE A 108 -16.60 -5.69 5.14
CA ILE A 108 -17.70 -5.74 4.19
C ILE A 108 -17.86 -7.15 3.61
N ALA A 109 -16.75 -7.87 3.40
CA ALA A 109 -16.77 -9.26 2.98
C ALA A 109 -17.43 -10.17 4.02
N ASN A 110 -17.19 -9.94 5.31
CA ASN A 110 -17.81 -10.68 6.41
C ASN A 110 -19.35 -10.55 6.42
N VAL A 111 -19.89 -9.42 5.96
CA VAL A 111 -21.33 -9.14 5.93
C VAL A 111 -21.96 -9.55 4.59
N PHE A 112 -21.31 -9.23 3.47
CA PHE A 112 -21.88 -9.35 2.12
C PHE A 112 -21.12 -10.32 1.21
N GLY A 113 -20.06 -10.99 1.71
CA GLY A 113 -19.27 -11.94 0.93
C GLY A 113 -18.59 -11.30 -0.28
N LEU A 114 -18.38 -12.08 -1.31
CA LEU A 114 -17.81 -11.67 -2.59
C LEU A 114 -18.52 -10.44 -3.19
N SER A 115 -19.86 -10.37 -3.08
CA SER A 115 -20.62 -9.25 -3.64
C SER A 115 -20.30 -7.91 -2.96
N GLY A 116 -19.98 -7.91 -1.68
CA GLY A 116 -19.55 -6.71 -0.95
C GLY A 116 -18.22 -6.19 -1.46
N VAL A 117 -17.24 -7.06 -1.61
CA VAL A 117 -15.91 -6.72 -2.16
C VAL A 117 -16.02 -6.21 -3.60
N ALA A 118 -16.80 -6.89 -4.44
CA ALA A 118 -17.02 -6.49 -5.83
C ALA A 118 -17.69 -5.11 -5.95
N ALA A 119 -18.68 -4.83 -5.10
CA ALA A 119 -19.34 -3.51 -5.06
C ALA A 119 -18.40 -2.39 -4.62
N LEU A 120 -17.53 -2.65 -3.65
CA LEU A 120 -16.49 -1.71 -3.22
C LEU A 120 -15.50 -1.43 -4.35
N ALA A 121 -15.00 -2.48 -5.00
CA ALA A 121 -14.07 -2.36 -6.12
C ALA A 121 -14.67 -1.56 -7.29
N GLU A 122 -15.95 -1.77 -7.61
CA GLU A 122 -16.64 -1.01 -8.65
C GLU A 122 -16.79 0.46 -8.29
N ALA A 123 -17.19 0.77 -7.05
CA ALA A 123 -17.32 2.15 -6.58
C ALA A 123 -15.97 2.90 -6.62
N ALA A 124 -14.87 2.20 -6.32
CA ALA A 124 -13.53 2.77 -6.31
C ALA A 124 -13.00 3.12 -7.73
N ARG A 125 -13.40 2.38 -8.77
CA ARG A 125 -12.89 2.56 -10.15
C ARG A 125 -13.16 3.93 -10.77
N ALA A 126 -14.22 4.60 -10.35
CA ALA A 126 -14.62 5.89 -10.90
C ALA A 126 -13.85 7.08 -10.30
N LEU A 127 -13.02 6.85 -9.30
CA LEU A 127 -12.36 7.91 -8.55
C LEU A 127 -10.94 8.19 -9.08
N PRO A 128 -10.45 9.43 -9.02
CA PRO A 128 -9.08 9.78 -9.37
C PRO A 128 -8.09 9.38 -8.26
N PHE A 129 -8.11 8.09 -7.91
CA PHE A 129 -7.36 7.50 -6.81
C PHE A 129 -7.11 6.01 -7.10
N THR A 130 -6.00 5.48 -6.65
CA THR A 130 -5.69 4.06 -6.86
C THR A 130 -6.11 3.26 -5.63
N PHE A 131 -7.19 2.50 -5.74
CA PHE A 131 -7.52 1.47 -4.77
C PHE A 131 -6.99 0.12 -5.25
N GLY A 132 -5.95 -0.39 -4.62
CA GLY A 132 -5.52 -1.77 -4.70
C GLY A 132 -6.38 -2.60 -3.76
N ILE A 133 -7.51 -3.12 -4.23
CA ILE A 133 -8.35 -4.00 -3.43
C ILE A 133 -7.68 -5.36 -3.34
N CYS A 134 -7.51 -5.88 -2.12
CA CYS A 134 -7.01 -7.22 -1.87
C CYS A 134 -8.18 -8.21 -1.67
N ALA A 135 -7.97 -9.47 -2.02
CA ALA A 135 -8.96 -10.52 -1.80
C ALA A 135 -8.88 -10.97 -0.33
N SER A 136 -9.92 -10.77 0.44
CA SER A 136 -9.93 -11.05 1.88
C SER A 136 -9.81 -12.54 2.17
N SER A 137 -8.76 -12.95 2.87
CA SER A 137 -8.50 -14.36 3.22
C SER A 137 -9.25 -14.80 4.47
N CYS A 138 -9.56 -13.85 5.37
CA CYS A 138 -10.01 -14.07 6.74
C CYS A 138 -11.53 -13.86 6.92
N VAL A 139 -12.33 -14.51 6.09
CA VAL A 139 -13.80 -14.46 6.19
C VAL A 139 -14.36 -15.89 6.25
N PRO A 140 -14.65 -16.38 7.48
CA PRO A 140 -14.33 -15.79 8.80
C PRO A 140 -12.84 -15.82 9.13
N ALA A 141 -12.38 -14.97 10.07
CA ALA A 141 -11.00 -14.92 10.51
C ALA A 141 -10.60 -16.15 11.37
N SER A 142 -11.55 -16.76 12.01
CA SER A 142 -11.37 -17.96 12.83
C SER A 142 -12.67 -18.77 12.94
N PRO A 143 -12.59 -20.06 13.33
CA PRO A 143 -13.78 -20.90 13.57
C PRO A 143 -14.61 -20.44 14.77
N PHE A 144 -14.16 -19.44 15.53
CA PHE A 144 -14.87 -18.91 16.70
C PHE A 144 -15.72 -17.68 16.37
N GLU A 145 -15.64 -17.17 15.14
CA GLU A 145 -16.44 -16.05 14.68
C GLU A 145 -17.78 -16.50 14.12
N SER A 146 -18.76 -15.57 14.22
CA SER A 146 -20.04 -15.68 13.52
C SER A 146 -20.03 -14.69 12.36
N SER A 147 -19.81 -15.17 11.15
CA SER A 147 -19.89 -14.37 9.93
C SER A 147 -21.22 -14.54 9.22
N ALA A 148 -21.63 -13.53 8.46
CA ALA A 148 -22.81 -13.64 7.59
C ALA A 148 -22.47 -14.28 6.23
N ALA A 149 -21.17 -14.29 5.88
CA ALA A 149 -20.67 -14.91 4.67
C ALA A 149 -19.35 -15.66 4.97
N GLU A 150 -18.97 -16.52 4.03
CA GLU A 150 -17.69 -17.22 4.02
C GLU A 150 -17.07 -17.05 2.63
N LEU A 151 -15.77 -16.78 2.58
CA LEU A 151 -15.02 -16.76 1.34
C LEU A 151 -14.16 -18.02 1.21
N THR A 152 -14.38 -18.75 0.14
CA THR A 152 -13.64 -19.96 -0.21
C THR A 152 -12.43 -19.64 -1.10
N ALA A 153 -11.56 -20.62 -1.34
CA ALA A 153 -10.48 -20.48 -2.31
C ALA A 153 -10.98 -20.15 -3.74
N ALA A 154 -12.17 -20.64 -4.11
CA ALA A 154 -12.79 -20.31 -5.40
C ALA A 154 -13.23 -18.83 -5.45
N ASP A 155 -13.76 -18.28 -4.36
CA ASP A 155 -14.11 -16.85 -4.27
C ASP A 155 -12.87 -15.98 -4.34
N ILE A 156 -11.76 -16.39 -3.70
CA ILE A 156 -10.46 -15.70 -3.80
C ILE A 156 -9.98 -15.68 -5.26
N THR A 157 -10.04 -16.81 -5.96
CA THR A 157 -9.69 -16.87 -7.40
C THR A 157 -10.55 -15.93 -8.22
N SER A 158 -11.86 -15.89 -7.99
CA SER A 158 -12.76 -14.96 -8.70
C SER A 158 -12.42 -13.49 -8.42
N LEU A 159 -12.14 -13.13 -7.16
CA LEU A 159 -11.72 -11.77 -6.82
C LEU A 159 -10.42 -11.35 -7.54
N LEU A 160 -9.46 -12.26 -7.64
CA LEU A 160 -8.17 -12.01 -8.28
C LEU A 160 -8.28 -11.91 -9.81
N ASP A 161 -9.05 -12.80 -10.45
CA ASP A 161 -9.09 -12.93 -11.91
C ASP A 161 -10.18 -12.06 -12.56
N GLU A 162 -11.34 -11.94 -11.92
CA GLU A 162 -12.51 -11.28 -12.52
C GLU A 162 -12.74 -9.87 -11.96
N HIS A 163 -12.40 -9.63 -10.69
CA HIS A 163 -12.63 -8.35 -10.02
C HIS A 163 -11.39 -7.49 -9.88
N GLY A 164 -10.20 -8.00 -10.27
CA GLY A 164 -8.96 -7.24 -10.35
C GLY A 164 -8.31 -7.00 -9.00
N ALA A 165 -8.53 -7.89 -8.02
CA ALA A 165 -7.81 -7.81 -6.75
C ALA A 165 -6.30 -7.94 -6.98
N ILE A 166 -5.51 -7.12 -6.26
CA ILE A 166 -4.08 -7.01 -6.47
C ILE A 166 -3.27 -8.11 -5.78
N GLY A 167 -3.83 -8.75 -4.77
CA GLY A 167 -3.20 -9.81 -3.98
C GLY A 167 -4.18 -10.44 -3.01
N LEU A 168 -3.70 -11.40 -2.24
CA LEU A 168 -4.43 -11.95 -1.10
C LEU A 168 -4.20 -11.05 0.11
N ALA A 169 -5.27 -10.64 0.76
CA ALA A 169 -5.22 -9.85 1.98
C ALA A 169 -4.71 -10.69 3.17
N GLU A 170 -4.53 -10.04 4.28
CA GLU A 170 -3.92 -10.59 5.50
C GLU A 170 -4.41 -11.99 5.88
N VAL A 171 -3.47 -12.91 6.06
CA VAL A 171 -3.75 -14.28 6.49
C VAL A 171 -3.71 -14.33 8.03
N MET A 172 -4.87 -14.04 8.65
CA MET A 172 -5.01 -13.95 10.12
C MET A 172 -4.96 -15.32 10.81
N ASP A 173 -5.41 -16.39 10.16
CA ASP A 173 -5.32 -17.74 10.73
C ASP A 173 -3.89 -18.32 10.57
N PHE A 174 -2.89 -17.60 11.12
CA PHE A 174 -1.54 -18.12 11.16
C PHE A 174 -1.43 -19.45 11.95
N PRO A 175 -2.23 -19.72 13.00
CA PRO A 175 -2.23 -21.03 13.62
C PRO A 175 -2.68 -22.14 12.66
N GLY A 176 -3.66 -21.88 11.79
CA GLY A 176 -4.08 -22.80 10.74
C GLY A 176 -2.98 -23.08 9.73
N VAL A 177 -2.30 -22.02 9.25
CA VAL A 177 -1.14 -22.15 8.37
C VAL A 177 -0.06 -23.04 9.00
N VAL A 178 0.32 -22.77 10.24
CA VAL A 178 1.37 -23.51 10.96
C VAL A 178 0.99 -24.99 11.17
N ARG A 179 -0.29 -25.29 11.36
CA ARG A 179 -0.79 -26.67 11.46
C ARG A 179 -0.95 -27.37 10.10
N GLY A 180 -0.82 -26.63 9.00
CA GLY A 180 -1.05 -27.18 7.67
C GLY A 180 -2.53 -27.39 7.34
N ASP A 181 -3.41 -26.51 7.82
CA ASP A 181 -4.84 -26.57 7.55
C ASP A 181 -5.12 -26.47 6.04
N PRO A 182 -5.78 -27.47 5.43
CA PRO A 182 -5.94 -27.53 3.98
C PRO A 182 -6.83 -26.42 3.42
N GLU A 183 -7.80 -25.90 4.16
CA GLU A 183 -8.68 -24.82 3.69
C GLU A 183 -7.95 -23.48 3.71
N VAL A 184 -7.19 -23.19 4.76
CA VAL A 184 -6.36 -22.01 4.85
C VAL A 184 -5.29 -22.02 3.75
N LEU A 185 -4.58 -23.16 3.58
CA LEU A 185 -3.56 -23.30 2.56
C LEU A 185 -4.12 -23.24 1.12
N ALA A 186 -5.36 -23.70 0.89
CA ALA A 186 -6.02 -23.55 -0.39
C ALA A 186 -6.29 -22.07 -0.75
N LYS A 187 -6.68 -21.24 0.23
CA LYS A 187 -6.83 -19.79 0.02
C LYS A 187 -5.49 -19.12 -0.31
N VAL A 188 -4.43 -19.48 0.40
CA VAL A 188 -3.08 -18.97 0.10
C VAL A 188 -2.63 -19.40 -1.31
N ALA A 189 -2.83 -20.67 -1.66
CA ALA A 189 -2.49 -21.18 -2.99
C ALA A 189 -3.29 -20.51 -4.12
N ALA A 190 -4.51 -20.07 -3.87
CA ALA A 190 -5.33 -19.35 -4.84
C ALA A 190 -4.73 -18.00 -5.26
N ALA A 191 -3.83 -17.41 -4.46
CA ALA A 191 -3.12 -16.17 -4.82
C ALA A 191 -2.18 -16.33 -6.03
N GLY A 192 -1.72 -17.56 -6.32
CA GLY A 192 -0.80 -17.82 -7.44
C GLY A 192 0.50 -17.03 -7.31
N GLU A 193 0.80 -16.21 -8.30
CA GLU A 193 1.99 -15.34 -8.36
C GLU A 193 1.78 -13.95 -7.69
N LYS A 194 0.58 -13.67 -7.20
CA LYS A 194 0.27 -12.40 -6.56
C LYS A 194 0.74 -12.38 -5.11
N ARG A 195 0.88 -11.19 -4.54
CA ARG A 195 1.29 -10.99 -3.15
C ARG A 195 0.30 -11.61 -2.18
N VAL A 196 0.83 -12.13 -1.08
CA VAL A 196 0.06 -12.65 0.05
C VAL A 196 0.45 -11.87 1.29
N ASP A 197 -0.47 -11.05 1.78
CA ASP A 197 -0.29 -10.29 2.99
C ASP A 197 -0.46 -11.17 4.23
N GLY A 198 0.27 -10.82 5.29
CA GLY A 198 0.26 -11.54 6.54
C GLY A 198 -0.21 -10.71 7.71
N HIS A 199 -0.64 -11.45 8.74
CA HIS A 199 -1.07 -10.98 10.04
C HIS A 199 -0.65 -12.00 11.09
N ALA A 200 0.49 -11.79 11.72
CA ALA A 200 1.10 -12.82 12.57
C ALA A 200 1.73 -12.23 13.84
N PRO A 201 0.91 -11.64 14.75
CA PRO A 201 1.41 -11.02 15.97
C PRO A 201 2.15 -12.02 16.84
N GLY A 202 3.40 -11.69 17.21
CA GLY A 202 4.23 -12.51 18.10
C GLY A 202 4.74 -13.83 17.49
N LEU A 203 4.46 -14.13 16.22
CA LEU A 203 4.93 -15.34 15.57
C LEU A 203 6.44 -15.29 15.35
N SER A 204 7.16 -16.34 15.78
CA SER A 204 8.62 -16.40 15.77
C SER A 204 9.13 -17.84 15.57
N GLY A 205 10.45 -18.00 15.42
CA GLY A 205 11.11 -19.31 15.33
C GLY A 205 10.58 -20.19 14.20
N PRO A 206 10.50 -21.53 14.43
CA PRO A 206 10.04 -22.47 13.40
C PRO A 206 8.59 -22.26 12.93
N ALA A 207 7.73 -21.68 13.77
CA ALA A 207 6.36 -21.36 13.38
C ALA A 207 6.33 -20.21 12.35
N LEU A 208 7.18 -19.20 12.50
CA LEU A 208 7.37 -18.16 11.50
C LEU A 208 7.96 -18.74 10.20
N ASP A 209 8.88 -19.69 10.29
CA ASP A 209 9.44 -20.35 9.10
C ASP A 209 8.36 -21.11 8.33
N ALA A 210 7.43 -21.78 9.02
CA ALA A 210 6.29 -22.44 8.39
C ALA A 210 5.34 -21.45 7.70
N TYR A 211 5.08 -20.30 8.32
CA TYR A 211 4.24 -19.24 7.78
C TYR A 211 4.84 -18.64 6.50
N LEU A 212 6.14 -18.36 6.50
CA LEU A 212 6.87 -17.91 5.31
C LEU A 212 6.94 -19.00 4.22
N ALA A 213 7.12 -20.26 4.60
CA ALA A 213 7.16 -21.38 3.66
C ALA A 213 5.81 -21.61 2.95
N ALA A 214 4.70 -21.17 3.54
CA ALA A 214 3.40 -21.17 2.90
C ALA A 214 3.24 -20.08 1.83
N GLY A 215 4.18 -19.12 1.74
CA GLY A 215 4.20 -18.06 0.75
C GLY A 215 3.69 -16.71 1.24
N ILE A 216 3.48 -16.53 2.54
CA ILE A 216 3.08 -15.24 3.10
C ILE A 216 4.31 -14.32 3.19
N GLU A 217 4.19 -13.07 2.71
CA GLU A 217 5.33 -12.21 2.40
C GLU A 217 5.44 -10.97 3.29
N SER A 218 4.38 -10.58 4.01
CA SER A 218 4.37 -9.37 4.84
C SER A 218 3.83 -9.60 6.25
N ASP A 219 4.05 -8.63 7.13
CA ASP A 219 3.39 -8.51 8.43
C ASP A 219 3.31 -7.04 8.86
N HIS A 220 2.18 -6.64 9.43
CA HIS A 220 1.98 -5.30 9.99
C HIS A 220 1.70 -5.31 11.50
N GLU A 221 1.69 -6.51 12.11
CA GLU A 221 1.33 -6.72 13.51
C GLU A 221 2.52 -6.60 14.48
N CYS A 222 3.75 -6.43 13.98
CA CYS A 222 4.91 -6.31 14.85
C CYS A 222 4.70 -5.24 15.94
N SER A 223 4.92 -5.62 17.19
CA SER A 223 4.77 -4.76 18.37
C SER A 223 6.09 -4.40 19.05
N SER A 224 7.18 -5.05 18.67
CA SER A 224 8.53 -4.83 19.19
C SER A 224 9.57 -4.81 18.07
N TYR A 225 10.72 -4.19 18.37
CA TYR A 225 11.87 -4.18 17.46
C TYR A 225 12.38 -5.61 17.18
N GLU A 226 12.47 -6.43 18.20
CA GLU A 226 12.99 -7.78 18.11
C GLU A 226 12.14 -8.66 17.16
N GLU A 227 10.84 -8.54 17.25
CA GLU A 227 9.88 -9.21 16.37
C GLU A 227 10.04 -8.75 14.92
N ALA A 228 10.08 -7.44 14.70
CA ALA A 228 10.26 -6.85 13.38
C ALA A 228 11.58 -7.29 12.73
N GLU A 229 12.67 -7.34 13.53
CA GLU A 229 13.99 -7.77 13.05
C GLU A 229 14.04 -9.24 12.69
N GLU A 230 13.41 -10.12 13.46
CA GLU A 230 13.37 -11.55 13.12
C GLU A 230 12.65 -11.74 11.78
N LYS A 231 11.45 -11.15 11.61
CA LYS A 231 10.66 -11.25 10.38
C LYS A 231 11.43 -10.67 9.18
N ARG A 232 12.00 -9.47 9.31
CA ARG A 232 12.79 -8.83 8.25
C ARG A 232 14.02 -9.67 7.85
N ARG A 233 14.78 -10.21 8.83
CA ARG A 233 15.95 -11.05 8.56
C ARG A 233 15.60 -12.34 7.82
N LYS A 234 14.40 -12.85 8.01
CA LYS A 234 13.88 -14.02 7.27
C LYS A 234 13.31 -13.66 5.90
N GLY A 235 13.40 -12.38 5.48
CA GLY A 235 13.01 -11.92 4.17
C GLY A 235 11.57 -11.42 4.06
N MET A 236 10.83 -11.34 5.16
CA MET A 236 9.48 -10.82 5.22
C MET A 236 9.48 -9.29 5.09
N TRP A 237 8.48 -8.73 4.45
CA TRP A 237 8.20 -7.30 4.53
C TRP A 237 7.56 -6.98 5.88
N VAL A 238 7.98 -5.88 6.49
CA VAL A 238 7.37 -5.40 7.74
C VAL A 238 6.77 -4.02 7.49
N PHE A 239 5.46 -3.90 7.68
CA PHE A 239 4.78 -2.62 7.58
C PHE A 239 4.71 -1.97 8.96
N LEU A 240 5.25 -0.77 9.05
CA LEU A 240 5.34 0.01 10.28
C LEU A 240 4.02 0.71 10.51
N ARG A 241 3.16 0.11 11.33
CA ARG A 241 1.78 0.50 11.54
C ARG A 241 1.62 1.71 12.47
N GLN A 242 0.77 2.65 12.03
CA GLN A 242 0.29 3.76 12.85
C GLN A 242 -1.21 3.96 12.63
N GLY A 243 -2.00 3.13 13.28
CA GLY A 243 -3.47 3.21 13.31
C GLY A 243 -3.98 4.16 14.40
N SER A 244 -5.29 4.14 14.62
CA SER A 244 -5.91 4.90 15.73
C SER A 244 -5.74 4.21 17.07
N ALA A 245 -5.86 2.89 17.13
CA ALA A 245 -5.65 2.07 18.31
C ALA A 245 -4.25 1.48 18.37
N ALA A 246 -3.82 0.79 17.32
CA ALA A 246 -2.51 0.15 17.22
C ALA A 246 -1.46 1.14 16.69
N ARG A 247 -0.64 1.68 17.59
CA ARG A 247 0.35 2.74 17.32
C ARG A 247 1.77 2.22 17.51
N ASN A 248 2.20 1.33 16.61
CA ASN A 248 3.45 0.60 16.78
C ASN A 248 4.66 1.32 16.18
N LEU A 249 4.46 2.22 15.21
CA LEU A 249 5.51 2.93 14.49
C LEU A 249 6.62 3.52 15.40
N PRO A 250 6.33 4.22 16.51
CA PRO A 250 7.39 4.78 17.36
C PRO A 250 8.36 3.75 17.93
N LYS A 251 7.91 2.51 18.15
CA LYS A 251 8.77 1.42 18.62
C LYS A 251 9.56 0.79 17.49
N LEU A 252 8.97 0.76 16.29
CA LEU A 252 9.51 0.06 15.13
C LEU A 252 10.47 0.94 14.30
N VAL A 253 10.46 2.26 14.46
CA VAL A 253 11.40 3.16 13.75
C VAL A 253 12.86 2.81 14.00
N ARG A 254 13.18 2.15 15.11
CA ARG A 254 14.52 1.65 15.40
C ARG A 254 15.04 0.73 14.29
N THR A 255 14.17 -0.09 13.68
CA THR A 255 14.50 -0.94 12.54
C THR A 255 15.00 -0.12 11.35
N VAL A 256 14.34 1.02 11.07
CA VAL A 256 14.77 1.93 10.00
C VAL A 256 16.11 2.60 10.34
N LEU A 257 16.28 3.05 11.58
CA LEU A 257 17.48 3.76 12.02
C LEU A 257 18.73 2.86 11.98
N GLU A 258 18.59 1.58 12.29
CA GLU A 258 19.72 0.64 12.32
C GLU A 258 20.00 -0.04 10.97
N HIS A 259 18.96 -0.24 10.13
CA HIS A 259 19.08 -1.10 8.94
C HIS A 259 18.60 -0.44 7.63
N GLY A 260 18.13 0.79 7.68
CA GLY A 260 17.58 1.47 6.50
C GLY A 260 16.15 1.04 6.18
N THR A 261 15.75 1.24 4.91
CA THR A 261 14.34 1.13 4.50
C THR A 261 14.00 -0.18 3.78
N GLU A 262 14.97 -1.07 3.58
CA GLU A 262 14.76 -2.28 2.79
C GLU A 262 13.74 -3.22 3.45
N ARG A 263 12.74 -3.67 2.66
CA ARG A 263 11.61 -4.50 3.09
C ARG A 263 10.76 -3.89 4.23
N LEU A 264 10.71 -2.56 4.29
CA LEU A 264 9.87 -1.82 5.21
C LEU A 264 8.93 -0.89 4.44
N ALA A 265 7.71 -0.70 4.92
CA ALA A 265 6.76 0.29 4.41
C ALA A 265 5.96 0.90 5.55
N LEU A 266 5.28 2.01 5.31
CA LEU A 266 4.32 2.60 6.25
C LEU A 266 2.92 2.11 5.93
N CYS A 267 2.12 1.86 6.97
CA CYS A 267 0.70 1.57 6.85
C CYS A 267 -0.10 2.22 7.97
N THR A 268 -1.41 2.38 7.74
CA THR A 268 -2.32 2.89 8.77
C THR A 268 -3.14 1.81 9.44
N ASP A 269 -3.43 0.71 8.74
CA ASP A 269 -4.32 -0.33 9.25
C ASP A 269 -5.70 0.27 9.62
N ASP A 270 -6.17 0.11 10.83
CA ASP A 270 -7.41 0.71 11.34
C ASP A 270 -7.24 2.20 11.67
N ARG A 271 -7.81 3.07 10.84
CA ARG A 271 -7.76 4.52 11.06
C ARG A 271 -9.17 5.10 11.20
N GLU A 272 -9.50 5.59 12.38
CA GLU A 272 -10.78 6.23 12.69
C GLU A 272 -10.92 7.61 12.01
N PRO A 273 -12.15 8.06 11.71
CA PRO A 273 -12.39 9.29 10.95
C PRO A 273 -11.89 10.55 11.64
N ASP A 274 -11.94 10.62 12.97
CA ASP A 274 -11.38 11.74 13.74
C ASP A 274 -9.85 11.82 13.61
N SER A 275 -9.17 10.69 13.66
CA SER A 275 -7.71 10.62 13.43
C SER A 275 -7.36 11.02 11.99
N LEU A 276 -8.17 10.62 11.00
CA LEU A 276 -7.99 11.06 9.62
C LEU A 276 -8.10 12.58 9.47
N LEU A 277 -9.03 13.21 10.16
CA LEU A 277 -9.24 14.65 10.11
C LEU A 277 -8.14 15.42 10.83
N THR A 278 -7.80 15.02 12.07
CA THR A 278 -6.89 15.76 12.97
C THR A 278 -5.42 15.48 12.69
N ASP A 279 -5.05 14.23 12.58
CA ASP A 279 -3.66 13.80 12.47
C ASP A 279 -3.22 13.66 11.00
N GLY A 280 -4.06 13.04 10.19
CA GLY A 280 -3.81 12.75 8.78
C GLY A 280 -3.89 11.26 8.47
N HIS A 281 -3.26 10.87 7.38
CA HIS A 281 -3.17 9.49 6.88
C HIS A 281 -1.68 9.06 6.81
N VAL A 282 -1.19 8.52 5.71
CA VAL A 282 0.24 8.16 5.55
C VAL A 282 1.18 9.35 5.77
N ASN A 283 0.74 10.57 5.47
CA ASN A 283 1.51 11.79 5.77
C ASN A 283 1.78 11.97 7.27
N ASP A 284 0.87 11.51 8.13
CA ASP A 284 1.09 11.50 9.58
C ASP A 284 2.11 10.44 9.97
N CYS A 285 2.01 9.23 9.42
CA CYS A 285 2.99 8.16 9.63
C CYS A 285 4.41 8.63 9.25
N ALA A 286 4.58 9.24 8.07
CA ALA A 286 5.87 9.77 7.61
C ALA A 286 6.38 10.88 8.53
N ARG A 287 5.51 11.82 8.94
CA ARG A 287 5.86 12.90 9.86
C ARG A 287 6.27 12.35 11.23
N LEU A 288 5.58 11.34 11.73
CA LEU A 288 5.91 10.69 13.00
C LEU A 288 7.25 9.96 12.92
N ALA A 289 7.53 9.24 11.84
CA ALA A 289 8.83 8.61 11.60
C ALA A 289 9.98 9.64 11.66
N VAL A 290 9.81 10.78 10.99
CA VAL A 290 10.81 11.88 11.02
C VAL A 290 10.97 12.43 12.43
N ARG A 291 9.89 12.63 13.19
CA ARG A 291 9.96 13.09 14.61
C ARG A 291 10.73 12.11 15.50
N HIS A 292 10.76 10.83 15.13
CA HIS A 292 11.52 9.79 15.83
C HIS A 292 12.92 9.56 15.24
N GLY A 293 13.41 10.46 14.39
CA GLY A 293 14.79 10.50 13.91
C GLY A 293 15.04 9.85 12.56
N VAL A 294 14.03 9.33 11.88
CA VAL A 294 14.15 8.85 10.50
C VAL A 294 14.39 10.06 9.58
N ARG A 295 15.32 9.94 8.65
CA ARG A 295 15.56 10.99 7.66
C ARG A 295 14.30 11.20 6.81
N LEU A 296 14.04 12.44 6.39
CA LEU A 296 12.90 12.76 5.55
C LEU A 296 12.85 11.90 4.29
N GLU A 297 13.99 11.75 3.62
CA GLU A 297 14.11 10.97 2.38
C GLU A 297 13.75 9.49 2.59
N ASP A 298 14.16 8.92 3.71
CA ASP A 298 13.84 7.54 4.08
C ASP A 298 12.35 7.38 4.43
N ALA A 299 11.78 8.34 5.15
CA ALA A 299 10.33 8.35 5.44
C ALA A 299 9.50 8.48 4.16
N LEU A 300 9.94 9.26 3.17
CA LEU A 300 9.31 9.37 1.87
C LEU A 300 9.42 8.04 1.08
N VAL A 301 10.56 7.37 1.11
CA VAL A 301 10.72 6.04 0.50
C VAL A 301 9.76 5.02 1.12
N LEU A 302 9.65 5.00 2.44
CA LEU A 302 8.73 4.11 3.18
C LEU A 302 7.25 4.38 2.86
N ALA A 303 6.91 5.61 2.47
CA ALA A 303 5.55 6.04 2.16
C ALA A 303 5.21 5.99 0.65
N THR A 304 6.17 5.71 -0.23
CA THR A 304 5.98 5.83 -1.68
C THR A 304 6.52 4.62 -2.45
N SER A 305 7.83 4.57 -2.68
CA SER A 305 8.45 3.54 -3.54
C SER A 305 8.42 2.15 -2.93
N ASN A 306 8.54 2.03 -1.62
CA ASN A 306 8.54 0.72 -0.98
C ASN A 306 7.17 0.03 -1.04
N PRO A 307 6.04 0.66 -0.65
CA PRO A 307 4.73 0.04 -0.86
C PRO A 307 4.43 -0.20 -2.34
N ALA A 308 4.85 0.69 -3.26
CA ALA A 308 4.73 0.45 -4.68
C ALA A 308 5.53 -0.77 -5.15
N GLN A 309 6.73 -0.99 -4.62
CA GLN A 309 7.56 -2.17 -4.93
C GLN A 309 6.94 -3.45 -4.39
N TYR A 310 6.30 -3.39 -3.24
CA TYR A 310 5.66 -4.56 -2.65
C TYR A 310 4.44 -5.00 -3.45
N HIS A 311 3.54 -4.07 -3.78
CA HIS A 311 2.26 -4.36 -4.43
C HIS A 311 2.32 -4.40 -5.97
N ASN A 312 3.50 -4.28 -6.57
CA ASN A 312 3.67 -4.20 -8.03
C ASN A 312 3.62 -5.57 -8.73
#